data_da83100f4c16c4886196b7faf36cf975
#
_entry.id   da83100f4c16c4886196b7faf36cf975
#
_cell.length_a   1.000
_cell.length_b   1.000
_cell.length_c   1.000
_cell.angle_alpha   90.00
_cell.angle_beta   90.00
_cell.angle_gamma   90.00
#
_symmetry.space_group_name_H-M   'P 1'
#
loop_
_entity.id
_entity.type
_entity.pdbx_description
1 polymer ?
#
loop_
_entity_poly.entity_id
_entity_poly.type
_entity_poly.pdbx_seq_one_letter_code
_entity_poly.pdbx_strand_id
1 'polypeptide(L)'
;MKRTWWILLYLFVLILISGCLSRQDIGNETEATEYMGVKLTPISEQGNNAIKGTQYIDKDTYRLKIDGMVESPANFTYDQITNYTPVSKVVNLNCVEGWSFTAKWTGVPVKTLLDRTGIKENATNVIFYSADGYSTSHDLDYLMDNNIMLAYRINDITLPPDRGFPLHLVAEGKYGYKWAKWIDHIELVNSSYKGYWESRGYSNKGDFGGPPYEQ
;
A
#
# COMPACT_ATOMS: atom_id res chain seq x y z
N MET A 1 -0.68 -40.43 -68.74
CA MET A 1 -0.04 -40.61 -67.44
C MET A 1 0.21 -39.22 -66.88
N LYS A 2 -0.66 -38.72 -66.01
CA LYS A 2 -0.57 -37.36 -65.34
C LYS A 2 -0.18 -37.53 -63.88
N ARG A 3 1.03 -37.08 -63.53
CA ARG A 3 1.50 -37.03 -62.15
C ARG A 3 0.89 -35.79 -61.49
N THR A 4 -0.06 -35.96 -60.56
CA THR A 4 -0.63 -34.96 -59.76
C THR A 4 0.34 -34.67 -58.60
N TRP A 5 0.90 -33.49 -58.61
CA TRP A 5 1.70 -32.96 -57.47
C TRP A 5 0.76 -32.53 -56.36
N TRP A 6 0.88 -33.18 -55.22
CA TRP A 6 0.28 -32.72 -53.99
C TRP A 6 1.19 -31.66 -53.38
N ILE A 7 0.80 -30.40 -53.56
CA ILE A 7 1.40 -29.29 -52.80
C ILE A 7 0.75 -29.31 -51.43
N LEU A 8 1.47 -29.85 -50.45
CA LEU A 8 1.14 -29.68 -49.06
C LEU A 8 1.45 -28.23 -48.67
N LEU A 9 0.40 -27.42 -48.71
CA LEU A 9 0.44 -26.08 -48.10
C LEU A 9 0.49 -26.28 -46.60
N TYR A 10 1.70 -26.22 -46.02
CA TYR A 10 1.87 -26.01 -44.59
C TYR A 10 1.42 -24.59 -44.28
N LEU A 11 0.15 -24.45 -43.89
CA LEU A 11 -0.34 -23.26 -43.23
C LEU A 11 0.35 -23.20 -41.84
N PHE A 12 1.46 -22.48 -41.81
CA PHE A 12 2.07 -22.04 -40.57
C PHE A 12 1.10 -21.02 -39.96
N VAL A 13 0.18 -21.50 -39.11
CA VAL A 13 -0.58 -20.64 -38.23
C VAL A 13 0.43 -20.12 -37.21
N LEU A 14 1.03 -18.99 -37.51
CA LEU A 14 1.69 -18.14 -36.53
C LEU A 14 0.60 -17.70 -35.57
N ILE A 15 0.42 -18.47 -34.52
CA ILE A 15 -0.23 -17.98 -33.29
C ILE A 15 0.72 -16.91 -32.76
N LEU A 16 0.46 -15.68 -33.21
CA LEU A 16 0.94 -14.51 -32.48
C LEU A 16 0.29 -14.59 -31.10
N ILE A 17 1.01 -15.22 -30.18
CA ILE A 17 0.80 -15.00 -28.76
C ILE A 17 1.15 -13.52 -28.59
N SER A 18 0.18 -12.65 -28.86
CA SER A 18 0.16 -11.31 -28.32
C SER A 18 0.11 -11.50 -26.82
N GLY A 19 1.29 -11.71 -26.22
CA GLY A 19 1.48 -11.44 -24.82
C GLY A 19 1.00 -10.00 -24.63
N CYS A 20 -0.21 -9.86 -24.15
CA CYS A 20 -0.70 -8.62 -23.61
C CYS A 20 0.21 -8.35 -22.41
N LEU A 21 1.38 -7.78 -22.68
CA LEU A 21 2.08 -6.98 -21.71
C LEU A 21 1.04 -5.92 -21.36
N SER A 22 0.37 -6.10 -20.22
CA SER A 22 -0.42 -5.05 -19.61
C SER A 22 0.56 -3.90 -19.32
N ARG A 23 0.78 -3.09 -20.36
CA ARG A 23 1.33 -1.77 -20.19
C ARG A 23 0.40 -1.17 -19.13
N GLN A 24 0.92 -0.96 -17.93
CA GLN A 24 0.25 -0.02 -17.03
C GLN A 24 -0.07 1.19 -17.89
N ASP A 25 -1.35 1.40 -18.17
CA ASP A 25 -1.81 2.68 -18.69
C ASP A 25 -1.46 3.70 -17.62
N ILE A 26 -0.22 4.19 -17.69
CA ILE A 26 0.15 5.49 -17.16
C ILE A 26 -0.55 6.45 -18.12
N GLY A 27 -1.89 6.45 -18.05
CA GLY A 27 -2.69 7.52 -18.60
C GLY A 27 -2.05 8.79 -18.07
N ASN A 28 -2.04 9.84 -18.83
CA ASN A 28 -1.45 11.16 -18.54
C ASN A 28 -1.98 11.69 -17.19
N GLU A 29 -1.65 11.01 -16.07
CA GLU A 29 -1.98 11.46 -14.73
C GLU A 29 -1.10 12.68 -14.45
N THR A 30 -1.73 13.78 -14.13
CA THR A 30 -1.01 15.00 -13.78
C THR A 30 -0.90 15.08 -12.26
N GLU A 31 0.31 15.21 -11.77
CA GLU A 31 0.57 15.41 -10.35
C GLU A 31 -0.04 16.73 -9.88
N ALA A 32 -0.90 16.68 -8.85
CA ALA A 32 -1.44 17.88 -8.22
C ALA A 32 -0.38 18.59 -7.39
N THR A 33 -0.29 19.90 -7.53
CA THR A 33 0.63 20.78 -6.78
C THR A 33 -0.04 21.47 -5.61
N GLU A 34 -1.37 21.47 -5.57
CA GLU A 34 -2.19 22.09 -4.53
C GLU A 34 -3.50 21.32 -4.35
N TYR A 35 -4.03 21.30 -3.15
CA TYR A 35 -5.36 20.79 -2.85
C TYR A 35 -6.00 21.56 -1.71
N MET A 36 -7.22 22.09 -1.91
CA MET A 36 -7.97 22.90 -0.94
C MET A 36 -7.17 24.06 -0.33
N GLY A 37 -6.35 24.75 -1.14
CA GLY A 37 -5.51 25.85 -0.70
C GLY A 37 -4.20 25.45 -0.01
N VAL A 38 -3.92 24.14 0.10
CA VAL A 38 -2.67 23.63 0.69
C VAL A 38 -1.72 23.25 -0.43
N LYS A 39 -0.51 23.84 -0.44
CA LYS A 39 0.56 23.46 -1.35
C LYS A 39 1.07 22.06 -1.04
N LEU A 40 1.17 21.22 -2.05
CA LEU A 40 1.68 19.86 -1.94
C LEU A 40 3.16 19.81 -2.31
N THR A 41 3.91 18.98 -1.63
CA THR A 41 5.32 18.72 -1.97
C THR A 41 5.38 17.84 -3.21
N PRO A 42 6.08 18.25 -4.29
CA PRO A 42 6.26 17.39 -5.46
C PRO A 42 6.86 16.05 -5.09
N ILE A 43 6.42 14.96 -5.73
CA ILE A 43 6.88 13.60 -5.42
C ILE A 43 8.40 13.50 -5.58
N SER A 44 8.99 14.19 -6.55
CA SER A 44 10.44 14.22 -6.76
C SER A 44 11.23 14.88 -5.62
N GLU A 45 10.59 15.67 -4.77
CA GLU A 45 11.20 16.38 -3.64
C GLU A 45 10.91 15.70 -2.27
N GLN A 46 10.05 14.68 -2.27
CA GLN A 46 9.67 13.98 -1.04
C GLN A 46 10.78 13.04 -0.57
N GLY A 47 11.13 13.08 0.72
CA GLY A 47 11.99 12.10 1.36
C GLY A 47 11.41 10.69 1.25
N ASN A 48 12.28 9.68 1.19
CA ASN A 48 11.86 8.28 1.05
C ASN A 48 12.89 7.33 1.63
N ASN A 49 12.46 6.41 2.49
CA ASN A 49 13.29 5.35 3.08
C ASN A 49 12.69 3.97 2.80
N ALA A 50 13.54 2.97 2.66
CA ALA A 50 13.18 1.57 2.49
C ALA A 50 14.27 0.66 3.03
N ILE A 51 13.92 -0.47 3.65
CA ILE A 51 14.90 -1.40 4.23
C ILE A 51 15.58 -2.30 3.18
N LYS A 52 14.92 -2.50 2.03
CA LYS A 52 15.44 -3.31 0.92
C LYS A 52 15.29 -2.62 -0.45
N GLY A 53 15.15 -1.29 -0.46
CA GLY A 53 14.92 -0.54 -1.71
C GLY A 53 13.50 -0.67 -2.24
N THR A 54 13.28 -0.13 -3.44
CA THR A 54 11.96 -0.10 -4.09
C THR A 54 11.48 -1.48 -4.47
N GLN A 55 10.22 -1.79 -4.15
CA GLN A 55 9.56 -3.03 -4.57
C GLN A 55 8.72 -2.76 -5.83
N TYR A 56 8.76 -3.68 -6.78
CA TYR A 56 7.99 -3.64 -8.02
C TYR A 56 6.96 -4.77 -7.98
N ILE A 57 5.72 -4.42 -7.70
CA ILE A 57 4.62 -5.38 -7.47
C ILE A 57 3.65 -5.30 -8.64
N ASP A 58 3.32 -6.46 -9.23
CA ASP A 58 2.31 -6.56 -10.28
C ASP A 58 0.91 -6.52 -9.66
N LYS A 59 0.10 -5.54 -10.08
CA LYS A 59 -1.27 -5.34 -9.59
C LYS A 59 -2.19 -6.53 -9.85
N ASP A 60 -1.99 -7.25 -10.97
CA ASP A 60 -2.88 -8.32 -11.40
C ASP A 60 -2.70 -9.57 -10.53
N THR A 61 -1.48 -9.79 -10.06
CA THR A 61 -1.15 -10.89 -9.14
C THR A 61 -1.20 -10.49 -7.67
N TYR A 62 -1.23 -9.18 -7.38
CA TYR A 62 -1.25 -8.67 -6.02
C TYR A 62 -2.47 -9.15 -5.23
N ARG A 63 -2.22 -9.53 -3.97
CA ARG A 63 -3.25 -9.86 -2.99
C ARG A 63 -2.90 -9.25 -1.64
N LEU A 64 -3.86 -8.51 -1.07
CA LEU A 64 -3.79 -8.10 0.33
C LEU A 64 -4.47 -9.18 1.16
N LYS A 65 -3.70 -9.87 1.97
CA LYS A 65 -4.22 -10.84 2.94
C LYS A 65 -4.63 -10.12 4.22
N ILE A 66 -5.80 -10.47 4.77
CA ILE A 66 -6.23 -10.03 6.11
C ILE A 66 -6.64 -11.27 6.91
N ASP A 67 -5.98 -11.50 8.05
CA ASP A 67 -6.24 -12.65 8.93
C ASP A 67 -5.97 -12.36 10.42
N GLY A 68 -5.70 -13.40 11.20
CA GLY A 68 -5.54 -13.33 12.66
C GLY A 68 -6.89 -13.29 13.36
N MET A 69 -7.11 -12.33 14.24
CA MET A 69 -8.34 -12.19 15.03
C MET A 69 -9.47 -11.54 14.24
N VAL A 70 -9.84 -12.15 13.11
CA VAL A 70 -10.98 -11.81 12.27
C VAL A 70 -11.97 -12.98 12.17
N GLU A 71 -13.25 -12.68 11.92
CA GLU A 71 -14.28 -13.72 11.75
C GLU A 71 -14.10 -14.49 10.43
N SER A 72 -13.75 -13.78 9.36
CA SER A 72 -13.63 -14.32 8.01
C SER A 72 -12.35 -13.80 7.35
N PRO A 73 -11.22 -14.54 7.45
CA PRO A 73 -10.00 -14.20 6.73
C PRO A 73 -10.25 -14.01 5.23
N ALA A 74 -9.62 -13.01 4.63
CA ALA A 74 -9.86 -12.65 3.24
C ALA A 74 -8.56 -12.29 2.50
N ASN A 75 -8.63 -12.42 1.16
CA ASN A 75 -7.61 -11.92 0.25
C ASN A 75 -8.28 -10.98 -0.74
N PHE A 76 -7.87 -9.72 -0.75
CA PHE A 76 -8.40 -8.71 -1.66
C PHE A 76 -7.45 -8.49 -2.83
N THR A 77 -7.99 -8.44 -4.04
CA THR A 77 -7.23 -7.96 -5.22
C THR A 77 -7.08 -6.44 -5.16
N TYR A 78 -6.13 -5.89 -5.92
CA TYR A 78 -5.98 -4.43 -6.06
C TYR A 78 -7.28 -3.77 -6.54
N ASP A 79 -7.93 -4.35 -7.56
CA ASP A 79 -9.17 -3.82 -8.12
C ASP A 79 -10.32 -3.86 -7.10
N GLN A 80 -10.41 -4.91 -6.30
CA GLN A 80 -11.43 -4.96 -5.22
C GLN A 80 -11.21 -3.83 -4.21
N ILE A 81 -9.96 -3.54 -3.84
CA ILE A 81 -9.64 -2.47 -2.90
C ILE A 81 -9.97 -1.10 -3.48
N THR A 82 -9.57 -0.84 -4.72
CA THR A 82 -9.79 0.45 -5.38
C THR A 82 -11.25 0.71 -5.77
N ASN A 83 -12.10 -0.32 -5.78
CA ASN A 83 -13.55 -0.20 -6.00
C ASN A 83 -14.33 0.22 -4.74
N TYR A 84 -13.74 0.21 -3.55
CA TYR A 84 -14.38 0.81 -2.38
C TYR A 84 -14.41 2.33 -2.51
N THR A 85 -15.39 2.96 -1.82
CA THR A 85 -15.48 4.42 -1.77
C THR A 85 -14.18 5.01 -1.24
N PRO A 86 -13.46 5.81 -2.05
CA PRO A 86 -12.20 6.40 -1.62
C PRO A 86 -12.40 7.55 -0.64
N VAL A 87 -11.40 7.79 0.18
CA VAL A 87 -11.24 9.03 0.93
C VAL A 87 -9.97 9.73 0.48
N SER A 88 -9.98 11.07 0.51
CA SER A 88 -8.79 11.88 0.21
C SER A 88 -8.51 12.81 1.38
N LYS A 89 -7.23 12.89 1.77
CA LYS A 89 -6.74 13.79 2.83
C LYS A 89 -5.43 14.42 2.43
N VAL A 90 -5.20 15.65 2.89
CA VAL A 90 -3.85 16.23 2.93
C VAL A 90 -3.24 15.90 4.28
N VAL A 91 -2.14 15.14 4.26
CA VAL A 91 -1.44 14.73 5.49
C VAL A 91 0.05 15.01 5.34
N ASN A 92 0.64 15.50 6.42
CA ASN A 92 2.09 15.66 6.53
C ASN A 92 2.72 14.39 7.09
N LEU A 93 3.67 13.80 6.36
CA LEU A 93 4.53 12.74 6.86
C LEU A 93 5.79 13.36 7.47
N ASN A 94 6.08 13.01 8.73
CA ASN A 94 7.25 13.49 9.46
C ASN A 94 8.21 12.33 9.74
N CYS A 95 9.44 12.41 9.24
CA CYS A 95 10.47 11.43 9.53
C CYS A 95 11.25 11.79 10.81
N VAL A 96 11.70 10.78 11.55
CA VAL A 96 12.60 10.96 12.69
C VAL A 96 13.98 11.51 12.30
N GLU A 97 14.34 11.43 11.03
CA GLU A 97 15.56 12.02 10.46
C GLU A 97 15.46 13.54 10.24
N GLY A 98 14.31 14.15 10.55
CA GLY A 98 14.12 15.60 10.47
C GLY A 98 13.56 16.15 9.17
N TRP A 99 13.35 15.31 8.14
CA TRP A 99 12.63 15.72 6.94
C TRP A 99 11.14 15.44 7.02
N SER A 100 10.38 16.21 6.29
CA SER A 100 8.93 16.01 6.19
C SER A 100 8.42 16.43 4.81
N PHE A 101 7.22 15.99 4.45
CA PHE A 101 6.54 16.46 3.27
C PHE A 101 5.03 16.41 3.44
N THR A 102 4.33 17.30 2.73
CA THR A 102 2.87 17.36 2.69
C THR A 102 2.37 16.83 1.37
N ALA A 103 1.47 15.85 1.41
CA ALA A 103 0.89 15.25 0.22
C ALA A 103 -0.62 15.05 0.36
N LYS A 104 -1.32 15.04 -0.78
CA LYS A 104 -2.68 14.55 -0.89
C LYS A 104 -2.63 13.03 -1.06
N TRP A 105 -3.19 12.32 -0.11
CA TRP A 105 -3.33 10.87 -0.14
C TRP A 105 -4.76 10.49 -0.48
N THR A 106 -4.93 9.50 -1.36
CA THR A 106 -6.24 8.93 -1.70
C THR A 106 -6.18 7.43 -1.58
N GLY A 107 -7.16 6.87 -0.86
CA GLY A 107 -7.17 5.44 -0.57
C GLY A 107 -8.46 4.98 0.07
N VAL A 108 -8.46 3.76 0.58
CA VAL A 108 -9.58 3.15 1.32
C VAL A 108 -9.30 3.21 2.83
N PRO A 109 -10.27 3.57 3.68
CA PRO A 109 -10.10 3.46 5.13
C PRO A 109 -9.79 2.01 5.53
N VAL A 110 -8.80 1.82 6.41
CA VAL A 110 -8.50 0.49 6.98
C VAL A 110 -9.74 -0.15 7.56
N LYS A 111 -10.54 0.64 8.29
CA LYS A 111 -11.83 0.22 8.86
C LYS A 111 -12.74 -0.47 7.83
N THR A 112 -12.81 0.03 6.60
CA THR A 112 -13.66 -0.54 5.55
C THR A 112 -13.30 -2.00 5.25
N LEU A 113 -12.01 -2.32 5.22
CA LEU A 113 -11.53 -3.68 4.97
C LEU A 113 -11.71 -4.56 6.22
N LEU A 114 -11.45 -4.03 7.40
CA LEU A 114 -11.64 -4.74 8.66
C LEU A 114 -13.10 -5.08 8.93
N ASP A 115 -14.03 -4.16 8.63
CA ASP A 115 -15.47 -4.42 8.74
C ASP A 115 -15.92 -5.57 7.81
N ARG A 116 -15.26 -5.76 6.67
CA ARG A 116 -15.55 -6.88 5.74
C ARG A 116 -15.08 -8.23 6.25
N THR A 117 -14.00 -8.26 7.02
CA THR A 117 -13.49 -9.49 7.61
C THR A 117 -14.13 -9.80 8.97
N GLY A 118 -14.78 -8.82 9.59
CA GLY A 118 -15.27 -8.89 10.97
C GLY A 118 -14.14 -8.93 11.98
N ILE A 119 -14.23 -8.16 13.05
CA ILE A 119 -13.20 -8.07 14.09
C ILE A 119 -13.65 -8.90 15.29
N LYS A 120 -12.82 -9.84 15.76
CA LYS A 120 -13.10 -10.58 16.98
C LYS A 120 -12.95 -9.70 18.22
N GLU A 121 -13.78 -9.94 19.21
CA GLU A 121 -13.96 -9.09 20.41
C GLU A 121 -12.64 -8.74 21.15
N ASN A 122 -11.67 -9.64 21.18
CA ASN A 122 -10.44 -9.42 21.92
C ASN A 122 -9.27 -8.93 21.06
N ALA A 123 -9.50 -8.53 19.81
CA ALA A 123 -8.46 -7.93 18.98
C ALA A 123 -8.13 -6.52 19.51
N THR A 124 -6.85 -6.24 19.72
CA THR A 124 -6.38 -4.95 20.25
C THR A 124 -5.36 -4.26 19.35
N ASN A 125 -4.65 -5.02 18.52
CA ASN A 125 -3.57 -4.52 17.69
C ASN A 125 -3.70 -5.05 16.26
N VAL A 126 -3.20 -4.26 15.33
CA VAL A 126 -3.14 -4.61 13.90
C VAL A 126 -1.69 -4.49 13.44
N ILE A 127 -1.18 -5.56 12.87
CA ILE A 127 0.17 -5.64 12.32
C ILE A 127 0.07 -5.48 10.80
N PHE A 128 0.91 -4.62 10.25
CA PHE A 128 1.08 -4.43 8.81
C PHE A 128 2.41 -5.01 8.38
N TYR A 129 2.37 -5.94 7.44
CA TYR A 129 3.55 -6.54 6.82
C TYR A 129 3.68 -6.06 5.38
N SER A 130 4.90 -5.91 4.94
CA SER A 130 5.28 -5.38 3.64
C SER A 130 6.12 -6.36 2.84
N ALA A 131 6.02 -6.31 1.52
CA ALA A 131 6.72 -7.19 0.60
C ALA A 131 8.26 -7.16 0.72
N ASP A 132 8.84 -6.07 1.23
CA ASP A 132 10.28 -5.96 1.51
C ASP A 132 10.70 -6.60 2.85
N GLY A 133 9.75 -7.15 3.61
CA GLY A 133 9.95 -7.71 4.95
C GLY A 133 9.89 -6.67 6.07
N TYR A 134 9.50 -5.43 5.77
CA TYR A 134 9.16 -4.44 6.80
C TYR A 134 7.90 -4.85 7.54
N SER A 135 7.78 -4.44 8.80
CA SER A 135 6.55 -4.55 9.58
C SER A 135 6.44 -3.45 10.61
N THR A 136 5.22 -3.08 10.96
CA THR A 136 4.88 -2.20 12.07
C THR A 136 3.50 -2.57 12.61
N SER A 137 3.14 -2.08 13.78
CA SER A 137 1.82 -2.31 14.36
C SER A 137 1.19 -1.02 14.87
N HIS A 138 -0.13 -1.03 14.97
CA HIS A 138 -0.91 0.04 15.54
C HIS A 138 -1.99 -0.51 16.44
N ASP A 139 -2.38 0.25 17.46
CA ASP A 139 -3.55 -0.05 18.26
C ASP A 139 -4.80 -0.02 17.35
N LEU A 140 -5.68 -1.00 17.52
CA LEU A 140 -6.90 -1.11 16.73
C LEU A 140 -7.75 0.15 16.83
N ASP A 141 -7.95 0.68 18.04
CA ASP A 141 -8.73 1.90 18.27
C ASP A 141 -8.18 3.10 17.50
N TYR A 142 -6.83 3.26 17.45
CA TYR A 142 -6.22 4.31 16.65
C TYR A 142 -6.61 4.21 15.17
N LEU A 143 -6.61 3.01 14.61
CA LEU A 143 -6.95 2.80 13.21
C LEU A 143 -8.42 3.04 12.90
N MET A 144 -9.29 2.73 13.87
CA MET A 144 -10.75 2.85 13.72
C MET A 144 -11.22 4.30 13.95
N ASP A 145 -10.67 5.01 14.95
CA ASP A 145 -11.11 6.34 15.36
C ASP A 145 -10.55 7.46 14.47
N ASN A 146 -9.32 7.32 13.98
CA ASN A 146 -8.64 8.35 13.20
C ASN A 146 -8.85 8.23 11.68
N ASN A 147 -9.69 7.30 11.23
CA ASN A 147 -9.96 7.05 9.82
C ASN A 147 -8.67 6.90 9.00
N ILE A 148 -7.76 6.08 9.51
CA ILE A 148 -6.49 5.75 8.86
C ILE A 148 -6.75 4.98 7.57
N MET A 149 -5.97 5.26 6.52
CA MET A 149 -6.22 4.68 5.19
C MET A 149 -5.04 3.90 4.63
N LEU A 150 -5.35 2.97 3.75
CA LEU A 150 -4.42 2.40 2.79
C LEU A 150 -4.53 3.22 1.51
N ALA A 151 -3.54 4.06 1.27
CA ALA A 151 -3.48 4.89 0.07
C ALA A 151 -2.98 4.08 -1.12
N TYR A 152 -3.58 4.33 -2.29
CA TYR A 152 -3.14 3.82 -3.59
C TYR A 152 -2.87 4.94 -4.59
N ARG A 153 -3.07 6.21 -4.18
CA ARG A 153 -2.70 7.42 -4.94
C ARG A 153 -2.05 8.45 -4.02
N ILE A 154 -1.15 9.24 -4.61
CA ILE A 154 -0.51 10.40 -3.99
C ILE A 154 -0.51 11.57 -4.98
N ASN A 155 -0.87 12.78 -4.52
CA ASN A 155 -0.93 13.97 -5.36
C ASN A 155 -1.69 13.73 -6.69
N ASP A 156 -2.82 13.01 -6.62
CA ASP A 156 -3.68 12.65 -7.76
C ASP A 156 -3.06 11.73 -8.83
N ILE A 157 -1.90 11.14 -8.59
CA ILE A 157 -1.38 10.07 -9.44
C ILE A 157 -1.38 8.74 -8.69
N THR A 158 -1.42 7.64 -9.43
CA THR A 158 -1.23 6.29 -8.88
C THR A 158 0.10 6.24 -8.12
N LEU A 159 0.14 5.63 -6.95
CA LEU A 159 1.37 5.50 -6.18
C LEU A 159 2.52 4.99 -7.07
N PRO A 160 3.63 5.73 -7.21
CA PRO A 160 4.83 5.17 -7.81
C PRO A 160 5.36 3.98 -7.01
N PRO A 161 6.10 3.05 -7.63
CA PRO A 161 6.66 1.90 -6.93
C PRO A 161 7.49 2.27 -5.70
N ASP A 162 8.31 3.31 -5.77
CA ASP A 162 9.13 3.78 -4.66
C ASP A 162 8.32 4.46 -3.55
N ARG A 163 7.08 4.88 -3.83
CA ARG A 163 6.14 5.45 -2.85
C ARG A 163 5.22 4.43 -2.23
N GLY A 164 5.39 3.14 -2.53
CA GLY A 164 4.69 2.06 -1.86
C GLY A 164 3.55 1.43 -2.63
N PHE A 165 3.51 1.57 -3.99
CA PHE A 165 2.55 0.81 -4.78
C PHE A 165 2.61 -0.68 -4.46
N PRO A 166 1.50 -1.41 -4.26
CA PRO A 166 0.11 -0.98 -4.48
C PRO A 166 -0.52 -0.22 -3.32
N LEU A 167 -0.07 -0.41 -2.07
CA LEU A 167 -0.68 0.18 -0.89
C LEU A 167 0.35 0.74 0.09
N HIS A 168 0.08 1.96 0.55
CA HIS A 168 0.85 2.67 1.56
C HIS A 168 -0.06 3.03 2.75
N LEU A 169 0.32 2.68 3.96
CA LEU A 169 -0.40 3.07 5.17
C LEU A 169 -0.18 4.55 5.47
N VAL A 170 -1.25 5.33 5.48
CA VAL A 170 -1.22 6.73 5.91
C VAL A 170 -1.57 6.81 7.39
N ALA A 171 -0.53 6.77 8.22
CA ALA A 171 -0.64 6.78 9.68
C ALA A 171 -0.55 8.20 10.23
N GLU A 172 -1.61 9.01 10.01
CA GLU A 172 -1.66 10.41 10.42
C GLU A 172 -1.37 10.59 11.92
N GLY A 173 -0.51 11.55 12.26
CA GLY A 173 -0.09 11.80 13.63
C GLY A 173 1.04 10.89 14.14
N LYS A 174 1.55 9.98 13.29
CA LYS A 174 2.68 9.11 13.63
C LYS A 174 3.95 9.50 12.86
N TYR A 175 5.12 9.18 13.43
CA TYR A 175 6.38 9.28 12.68
C TYR A 175 6.41 8.33 11.47
N GLY A 176 7.17 8.68 10.44
CA GLY A 176 7.24 7.97 9.16
C GLY A 176 7.58 6.47 9.26
N TYR A 177 8.29 6.01 10.29
CA TYR A 177 8.54 4.58 10.49
C TYR A 177 7.27 3.78 10.89
N LYS A 178 6.18 4.44 11.23
CA LYS A 178 4.86 3.81 11.44
C LYS A 178 4.04 3.71 10.14
N TRP A 179 4.56 4.21 9.02
CA TRP A 179 3.88 4.25 7.73
C TRP A 179 4.45 3.14 6.82
N ALA A 180 3.84 1.95 6.86
CA ALA A 180 4.29 0.83 6.04
C ALA A 180 3.98 1.05 4.56
N LYS A 181 4.90 0.63 3.68
CA LYS A 181 4.78 0.64 2.21
C LYS A 181 4.70 -0.79 1.68
N TRP A 182 4.17 -0.95 0.45
CA TRP A 182 4.09 -2.27 -0.19
C TRP A 182 3.38 -3.31 0.66
N ILE A 183 2.31 -2.90 1.34
CA ILE A 183 1.57 -3.76 2.27
C ILE A 183 0.94 -4.91 1.51
N ASP A 184 1.19 -6.13 1.93
CA ASP A 184 0.63 -7.36 1.37
C ASP A 184 -0.12 -8.22 2.41
N HIS A 185 0.07 -7.93 3.72
CA HIS A 185 -0.61 -8.67 4.78
C HIS A 185 -0.93 -7.76 5.96
N ILE A 186 -2.12 -7.95 6.50
CA ILE A 186 -2.63 -7.30 7.73
C ILE A 186 -3.08 -8.42 8.68
N GLU A 187 -2.58 -8.41 9.89
CA GLU A 187 -2.91 -9.41 10.91
C GLU A 187 -3.46 -8.74 12.17
N LEU A 188 -4.63 -9.14 12.62
CA LEU A 188 -5.21 -8.69 13.88
C LEU A 188 -4.78 -9.62 15.01
N VAL A 189 -4.32 -9.04 16.11
CA VAL A 189 -3.85 -9.78 17.29
C VAL A 189 -4.36 -9.16 18.60
N ASN A 190 -4.25 -9.92 19.70
CA ASN A 190 -4.60 -9.44 21.06
C ASN A 190 -3.37 -9.15 21.93
N SER A 191 -2.23 -8.97 21.30
CA SER A 191 -0.95 -8.72 21.98
C SER A 191 -0.19 -7.59 21.33
N SER A 192 0.68 -6.93 22.09
CA SER A 192 1.61 -5.96 21.55
C SER A 192 2.59 -6.62 20.58
N TYR A 193 2.90 -5.93 19.49
CA TYR A 193 3.90 -6.35 18.52
C TYR A 193 4.89 -5.23 18.27
N LYS A 194 6.19 -5.57 18.21
CA LYS A 194 7.26 -4.66 17.81
C LYS A 194 7.71 -4.99 16.39
N GLY A 195 7.47 -4.06 15.49
CA GLY A 195 7.87 -4.19 14.09
C GLY A 195 9.38 -3.99 13.88
N TYR A 196 9.76 -3.67 12.65
CA TYR A 196 11.17 -3.59 12.24
C TYR A 196 11.97 -2.57 13.06
N TRP A 197 11.50 -1.33 13.17
CA TRP A 197 12.21 -0.29 13.91
C TRP A 197 11.92 -0.34 15.40
N GLU A 198 10.71 -0.71 15.78
CA GLU A 198 10.31 -0.84 17.18
C GLU A 198 11.14 -1.90 17.91
N SER A 199 11.47 -3.01 17.23
CA SER A 199 12.40 -4.03 17.77
C SER A 199 13.85 -3.55 17.89
N ARG A 200 14.17 -2.38 17.32
CA ARG A 200 15.49 -1.71 17.36
C ARG A 200 15.51 -0.48 18.27
N GLY A 201 14.52 -0.37 19.16
CA GLY A 201 14.48 0.66 20.19
C GLY A 201 13.68 1.91 19.83
N TYR A 202 12.97 1.91 18.69
CA TYR A 202 12.02 2.98 18.39
C TYR A 202 10.73 2.79 19.19
N SER A 203 10.05 3.90 19.50
CA SER A 203 8.80 3.89 20.27
C SER A 203 7.73 3.07 19.54
N ASN A 204 7.09 2.14 20.27
CA ASN A 204 6.01 1.35 19.69
C ASN A 204 4.78 2.20 19.32
N LYS A 205 4.53 3.29 20.04
CA LYS A 205 3.46 4.25 19.73
C LYS A 205 3.79 5.12 18.53
N GLY A 206 5.02 5.63 18.45
CA GLY A 206 5.51 6.44 17.36
C GLY A 206 4.75 7.74 17.11
N ASP A 207 4.16 8.33 18.17
CA ASP A 207 3.40 9.58 18.05
C ASP A 207 4.31 10.74 17.67
N PHE A 208 3.92 11.51 16.63
CA PHE A 208 4.66 12.69 16.22
C PHE A 208 4.64 13.75 17.32
N GLY A 209 5.80 14.32 17.64
CA GLY A 209 5.98 15.24 18.78
C GLY A 209 6.28 14.54 20.11
N GLY A 210 6.12 13.22 20.19
CA GLY A 210 6.58 12.40 21.30
C GLY A 210 8.02 11.90 21.11
N PRO A 211 8.58 11.18 22.12
CA PRO A 211 9.91 10.61 21.98
C PRO A 211 9.92 9.53 20.86
N PRO A 212 10.82 9.64 19.86
CA PRO A 212 10.89 8.65 18.80
C PRO A 212 11.49 7.31 19.23
N TYR A 213 12.17 7.28 20.37
CA TYR A 213 12.80 6.09 20.96
C TYR A 213 12.12 5.70 22.27
N GLU A 214 12.17 4.40 22.61
CA GLU A 214 11.77 3.93 23.94
C GLU A 214 12.73 4.50 25.00
N GLN A 215 12.17 4.97 26.13
CA GLN A 215 12.92 5.46 27.28
C GLN A 215 13.19 4.32 28.26
#